data_2722c8c2c0f821a71d6a790c754fe270
#
_entry.id   2722c8c2c0f821a71d6a790c754fe270
#
_cell.length_a   1.000
_cell.length_b   1.000
_cell.length_c   1.000
_cell.angle_alpha   90.00
_cell.angle_beta   90.00
_cell.angle_gamma   90.00
#
_symmetry.space_group_name_H-M   'P 1'
#
loop_
_entity.id
_entity.type
_entity.pdbx_description
1 polymer ?
#
loop_
_entity_poly.entity_id
_entity_poly.type
_entity_poly.pdbx_seq_one_letter_code
_entity_poly.pdbx_strand_id
1 'polypeptide(L)'
;MTEECRYMLLTGASRGIGHATVKLFQSKGWRILTVSRQPFAEECAWPSARESHIQADLADLTQIDRLAATVRERLPNGRLHALVNNAGISPKGPGKNRLGVLDTDADVWTQVLNVNLVSTALIPRALMSELEAAKGSIVNVTSIAGSRVHPFAGVAYAASKAALASLTREMAHEFGQRGVRANAIAPGEIETSILSPGTDELVAAEVPMRRLGEPREVAETIYFLCTEPSSYINGAEIHINGGQHV
;
A
#
# COMPACT_ATOMS: atom_id res chain seq x y z
N MET A 1 -26.39 17.78 -10.52
CA MET A 1 -26.13 16.45 -9.96
C MET A 1 -25.05 16.64 -8.92
N THR A 2 -25.33 16.40 -7.65
CA THR A 2 -24.31 16.44 -6.59
C THR A 2 -23.30 15.33 -6.88
N GLU A 3 -22.04 15.69 -7.09
CA GLU A 3 -20.96 14.73 -7.31
C GLU A 3 -20.92 13.77 -6.13
N GLU A 4 -21.01 12.46 -6.39
CA GLU A 4 -21.03 11.46 -5.34
C GLU A 4 -19.70 11.46 -4.58
N CYS A 5 -19.77 11.55 -3.25
CA CYS A 5 -18.59 11.55 -2.41
C CYS A 5 -17.89 10.18 -2.48
N ARG A 6 -16.63 10.15 -2.95
CA ARG A 6 -15.84 8.92 -3.09
C ARG A 6 -15.08 8.60 -1.82
N TYR A 7 -15.04 7.32 -1.46
CA TYR A 7 -14.36 6.83 -0.27
C TYR A 7 -13.17 5.94 -0.62
N MET A 8 -12.05 6.16 0.08
CA MET A 8 -10.84 5.32 0.02
C MET A 8 -10.51 4.77 1.40
N LEU A 9 -10.14 3.49 1.47
CA LEU A 9 -9.45 2.90 2.61
C LEU A 9 -7.96 2.80 2.30
N LEU A 10 -7.11 3.35 3.17
CA LEU A 10 -5.65 3.31 3.01
C LEU A 10 -4.99 2.72 4.26
N THR A 11 -4.15 1.72 4.08
CA THR A 11 -3.32 1.18 5.16
C THR A 11 -1.94 1.85 5.18
N GLY A 12 -1.39 2.17 6.37
CA GLY A 12 -0.06 2.76 6.49
C GLY A 12 0.02 4.25 6.11
N ALA A 13 -0.90 5.07 6.61
CA ALA A 13 -1.05 6.49 6.27
C ALA A 13 -0.09 7.46 6.97
N SER A 14 0.62 7.02 8.02
CA SER A 14 1.30 7.91 8.97
C SER A 14 2.49 8.68 8.41
N ARG A 15 3.10 8.22 7.32
CA ARG A 15 4.31 8.83 6.71
C ARG A 15 4.51 8.42 5.26
N GLY A 16 5.49 9.04 4.59
CA GLY A 16 5.97 8.67 3.26
C GLY A 16 4.86 8.63 2.21
N ILE A 17 4.83 7.56 1.42
CA ILE A 17 3.88 7.35 0.32
C ILE A 17 2.43 7.44 0.80
N GLY A 18 2.09 6.75 1.92
CA GLY A 18 0.73 6.76 2.44
C GLY A 18 0.25 8.15 2.83
N HIS A 19 1.11 8.95 3.48
CA HIS A 19 0.79 10.34 3.84
C HIS A 19 0.58 11.24 2.61
N ALA A 20 1.47 11.12 1.60
CA ALA A 20 1.32 11.85 0.34
C ALA A 20 0.03 11.45 -0.40
N THR A 21 -0.33 10.16 -0.38
CA THR A 21 -1.58 9.65 -0.95
C THR A 21 -2.80 10.26 -0.26
N VAL A 22 -2.82 10.32 1.08
CA VAL A 22 -3.91 10.98 1.83
C VAL A 22 -4.08 12.43 1.38
N LYS A 23 -2.98 13.21 1.35
CA LYS A 23 -3.02 14.63 0.96
C LYS A 23 -3.56 14.82 -0.45
N LEU A 24 -3.09 14.01 -1.40
CA LEU A 24 -3.53 14.10 -2.78
C LEU A 24 -5.03 13.79 -2.92
N PHE A 25 -5.50 12.67 -2.39
CA PHE A 25 -6.90 12.27 -2.52
C PHE A 25 -7.85 13.26 -1.83
N GLN A 26 -7.45 13.82 -0.68
CA GLN A 26 -8.23 14.88 -0.03
C GLN A 26 -8.34 16.12 -0.89
N SER A 27 -7.23 16.57 -1.52
CA SER A 27 -7.25 17.71 -2.44
C SER A 27 -8.17 17.49 -3.64
N LYS A 28 -8.49 16.23 -3.96
CA LYS A 28 -9.42 15.79 -5.00
C LYS A 28 -10.84 15.52 -4.48
N GLY A 29 -11.16 15.91 -3.25
CA GLY A 29 -12.50 15.79 -2.66
C GLY A 29 -12.88 14.40 -2.16
N TRP A 30 -11.92 13.45 -2.06
CA TRP A 30 -12.20 12.11 -1.53
C TRP A 30 -12.28 12.12 0.00
N ARG A 31 -13.10 11.23 0.55
CA ARG A 31 -13.10 10.87 1.97
C ARG A 31 -12.19 9.66 2.19
N ILE A 32 -11.34 9.74 3.23
CA ILE A 32 -10.29 8.76 3.42
C ILE A 32 -10.40 8.13 4.80
N LEU A 33 -10.53 6.81 4.84
CA LEU A 33 -10.38 6.02 6.04
C LEU A 33 -8.94 5.51 6.09
N THR A 34 -8.25 5.69 7.21
CA THR A 34 -6.87 5.26 7.38
C THR A 34 -6.75 4.17 8.42
N VAL A 35 -5.81 3.24 8.19
CA VAL A 35 -5.52 2.14 9.12
C VAL A 35 -4.06 2.16 9.51
N SER A 36 -3.75 2.13 10.79
CA SER A 36 -2.42 1.85 11.32
C SER A 36 -2.49 1.23 12.71
N ARG A 37 -1.40 0.58 13.13
CA ARG A 37 -1.28 0.02 14.49
C ARG A 37 -1.10 1.09 15.57
N GLN A 38 -0.59 2.26 15.20
CA GLN A 38 -0.43 3.37 16.13
C GLN A 38 -1.73 4.18 16.21
N PRO A 39 -2.02 4.81 17.35
CA PRO A 39 -3.10 5.77 17.44
C PRO A 39 -2.83 6.93 16.48
N PHE A 40 -3.88 7.71 16.22
CA PHE A 40 -3.76 8.88 15.36
C PHE A 40 -2.74 9.88 15.92
N ALA A 41 -1.77 10.29 15.08
CA ALA A 41 -0.79 11.32 15.44
C ALA A 41 -1.37 12.70 15.15
N GLU A 42 -1.47 13.56 16.17
CA GLU A 42 -2.06 14.92 16.04
C GLU A 42 -1.30 15.82 15.05
N GLU A 43 -0.02 15.55 14.85
CA GLU A 43 0.84 16.26 13.88
C GLU A 43 0.46 15.99 12.42
N CYS A 44 -0.30 14.94 12.15
CA CYS A 44 -0.79 14.57 10.82
C CYS A 44 -2.22 15.05 10.58
N ALA A 45 -2.64 16.17 11.17
CA ALA A 45 -4.00 16.65 11.13
C ALA A 45 -4.44 17.05 9.71
N TRP A 46 -5.45 16.36 9.20
CA TRP A 46 -6.29 16.81 8.10
C TRP A 46 -7.74 16.86 8.58
N PRO A 47 -8.63 17.58 7.90
CA PRO A 47 -10.04 17.64 8.30
C PRO A 47 -10.64 16.24 8.50
N SER A 48 -11.26 15.99 9.66
CA SER A 48 -11.85 14.70 10.06
C SER A 48 -10.84 13.54 10.25
N ALA A 49 -9.55 13.82 10.38
CA ALA A 49 -8.50 12.80 10.45
C ALA A 49 -8.67 11.83 11.62
N ARG A 50 -8.97 12.36 12.82
CA ARG A 50 -9.17 11.53 14.02
C ARG A 50 -10.38 10.59 13.88
N GLU A 51 -11.48 11.08 13.32
CA GLU A 51 -12.70 10.30 13.10
C GLU A 51 -12.54 9.27 11.97
N SER A 52 -11.63 9.54 11.03
CA SER A 52 -11.35 8.69 9.87
C SER A 52 -10.28 7.63 10.15
N HIS A 53 -9.58 7.73 11.28
CA HIS A 53 -8.53 6.77 11.63
C HIS A 53 -9.11 5.54 12.33
N ILE A 54 -8.61 4.36 11.94
CA ILE A 54 -8.95 3.06 12.54
C ILE A 54 -7.65 2.44 13.04
N GLN A 55 -7.56 2.23 14.34
CA GLN A 55 -6.39 1.54 14.91
C GLN A 55 -6.56 0.04 14.76
N ALA A 56 -5.64 -0.61 14.03
CA ALA A 56 -5.58 -2.06 13.89
C ALA A 56 -4.13 -2.50 13.60
N ASP A 57 -3.72 -3.62 14.20
CA ASP A 57 -2.45 -4.27 13.89
C ASP A 57 -2.68 -5.34 12.82
N LEU A 58 -2.14 -5.10 11.62
CA LEU A 58 -2.24 -6.02 10.50
C LEU A 58 -1.38 -7.30 10.67
N ALA A 59 -0.51 -7.37 11.67
CA ALA A 59 0.18 -8.61 12.04
C ALA A 59 -0.77 -9.58 12.77
N ASP A 60 -1.78 -9.06 13.44
CA ASP A 60 -2.85 -9.83 14.09
C ASP A 60 -4.06 -9.95 13.14
N LEU A 61 -4.09 -11.03 12.38
CA LEU A 61 -5.12 -11.26 11.37
C LEU A 61 -6.53 -11.43 11.96
N THR A 62 -6.67 -11.70 13.27
CA THR A 62 -7.97 -11.78 13.95
C THR A 62 -8.70 -10.44 14.01
N GLN A 63 -7.98 -9.32 13.81
CA GLN A 63 -8.55 -7.98 13.81
C GLN A 63 -9.23 -7.60 12.48
N ILE A 64 -9.04 -8.37 11.41
CA ILE A 64 -9.52 -7.99 10.07
C ILE A 64 -11.05 -7.88 10.00
N ASP A 65 -11.78 -8.80 10.60
CA ASP A 65 -13.25 -8.76 10.59
C ASP A 65 -13.78 -7.55 11.34
N ARG A 66 -13.19 -7.21 12.49
CA ARG A 66 -13.51 -6.01 13.26
C ARG A 66 -13.17 -4.73 12.47
N LEU A 67 -12.01 -4.71 11.81
CA LEU A 67 -11.62 -3.61 10.93
C LEU A 67 -12.66 -3.41 9.82
N ALA A 68 -13.07 -4.48 9.14
CA ALA A 68 -14.06 -4.42 8.08
C ALA A 68 -15.43 -3.92 8.60
N ALA A 69 -15.87 -4.38 9.77
CA ALA A 69 -17.10 -3.89 10.40
C ALA A 69 -17.03 -2.37 10.64
N THR A 70 -15.91 -1.89 11.23
CA THR A 70 -15.70 -0.45 11.49
C THR A 70 -15.66 0.37 10.18
N VAL A 71 -15.07 -0.18 9.10
CA VAL A 71 -15.09 0.48 7.77
C VAL A 71 -16.52 0.61 7.27
N ARG A 72 -17.34 -0.46 7.34
CA ARG A 72 -18.76 -0.43 6.90
C ARG A 72 -19.57 0.64 7.62
N GLU A 73 -19.42 0.75 8.93
CA GLU A 73 -20.11 1.77 9.74
C GLU A 73 -19.78 3.21 9.29
N ARG A 74 -18.62 3.41 8.67
CA ARG A 74 -18.14 4.72 8.20
C ARG A 74 -18.38 4.96 6.70
N LEU A 75 -19.04 4.02 6.00
CA LEU A 75 -19.41 4.14 4.60
C LEU A 75 -20.93 4.37 4.48
N PRO A 76 -21.40 5.62 4.42
CA PRO A 76 -22.83 5.94 4.50
C PRO A 76 -23.67 5.27 3.40
N ASN A 77 -23.07 4.99 2.24
CA ASN A 77 -23.77 4.34 1.11
C ASN A 77 -23.26 2.91 0.86
N GLY A 78 -22.49 2.32 1.79
CA GLY A 78 -21.90 0.99 1.63
C GLY A 78 -20.98 0.85 0.41
N ARG A 79 -20.36 1.95 -0.06
CA ARG A 79 -19.55 1.98 -1.28
C ARG A 79 -18.09 2.35 -0.98
N LEU A 80 -17.16 1.46 -1.30
CA LEU A 80 -15.71 1.68 -1.19
C LEU A 80 -15.11 1.80 -2.58
N HIS A 81 -14.74 3.01 -2.98
CA HIS A 81 -14.27 3.31 -4.34
C HIS A 81 -12.79 2.95 -4.56
N ALA A 82 -11.98 2.98 -3.49
CA ALA A 82 -10.59 2.59 -3.56
C ALA A 82 -10.13 1.90 -2.26
N LEU A 83 -9.32 0.86 -2.42
CA LEU A 83 -8.54 0.23 -1.34
C LEU A 83 -7.06 0.31 -1.70
N VAL A 84 -6.26 0.99 -0.87
CA VAL A 84 -4.81 1.10 -1.07
C VAL A 84 -4.09 0.33 0.03
N ASN A 85 -3.53 -0.81 -0.30
CA ASN A 85 -2.72 -1.64 0.57
C ASN A 85 -1.27 -1.15 0.53
N ASN A 86 -0.97 -0.13 1.35
CA ASN A 86 0.35 0.50 1.41
C ASN A 86 1.13 0.12 2.67
N ALA A 87 0.48 -0.34 3.73
CA ALA A 87 1.17 -0.80 4.93
C ALA A 87 2.20 -1.90 4.59
N GLY A 88 3.38 -1.77 5.14
CA GLY A 88 4.43 -2.75 4.98
C GLY A 88 5.54 -2.58 6.01
N ILE A 89 6.17 -3.68 6.38
CA ILE A 89 7.30 -3.72 7.30
C ILE A 89 8.50 -4.43 6.66
N SER A 90 9.69 -3.91 6.94
CA SER A 90 10.97 -4.49 6.55
C SER A 90 11.91 -4.46 7.75
N PRO A 91 11.77 -5.42 8.70
CA PRO A 91 12.62 -5.49 9.88
C PRO A 91 14.10 -5.52 9.52
N LYS A 92 14.91 -4.92 10.38
CA LYS A 92 16.36 -4.87 10.24
C LYS A 92 17.02 -5.60 11.39
N GLY A 93 18.18 -6.18 11.13
CA GLY A 93 19.06 -6.74 12.14
C GLY A 93 19.84 -5.67 12.94
N PRO A 94 20.74 -6.09 13.81
CA PRO A 94 21.64 -5.21 14.54
C PRO A 94 22.36 -4.23 13.61
N GLY A 95 22.53 -2.98 14.04
CA GLY A 95 23.15 -1.93 13.21
C GLY A 95 22.35 -1.51 11.98
N LYS A 96 21.04 -1.82 11.92
CA LYS A 96 20.15 -1.60 10.77
C LYS A 96 20.54 -2.40 9.51
N ASN A 97 21.28 -3.48 9.67
CA ASN A 97 21.69 -4.34 8.56
C ASN A 97 20.50 -5.07 7.93
N ARG A 98 20.66 -5.44 6.68
CA ARG A 98 19.74 -6.33 5.96
C ARG A 98 19.70 -7.71 6.65
N LEU A 99 18.51 -8.24 6.90
CA LEU A 99 18.33 -9.63 7.34
C LEU A 99 18.38 -10.55 6.13
N GLY A 100 19.34 -11.48 6.11
CA GLY A 100 19.47 -12.55 5.12
C GLY A 100 18.64 -13.78 5.49
N VAL A 101 18.73 -14.83 4.68
CA VAL A 101 18.02 -16.11 4.95
C VAL A 101 18.48 -16.74 6.26
N LEU A 102 19.78 -16.69 6.54
CA LEU A 102 20.36 -17.29 7.73
C LEU A 102 20.05 -16.55 9.03
N ASP A 103 19.70 -15.24 8.93
CA ASP A 103 19.51 -14.35 10.07
C ASP A 103 18.02 -13.99 10.31
N THR A 104 17.11 -14.57 9.54
CA THR A 104 15.68 -14.26 9.62
C THR A 104 14.93 -15.38 10.33
N ASP A 105 14.51 -15.14 11.57
CA ASP A 105 13.75 -16.08 12.38
C ASP A 105 12.31 -16.29 11.85
N ALA A 106 11.69 -17.41 12.25
CA ALA A 106 10.33 -17.77 11.85
C ALA A 106 9.29 -16.71 12.26
N ASP A 107 9.46 -16.08 13.42
CA ASP A 107 8.56 -15.03 13.90
C ASP A 107 8.63 -13.78 13.02
N VAL A 108 9.83 -13.41 12.57
CA VAL A 108 10.02 -12.30 11.61
C VAL A 108 9.37 -12.63 10.28
N TRP A 109 9.53 -13.86 9.76
CA TRP A 109 8.83 -14.32 8.57
C TRP A 109 7.32 -14.19 8.72
N THR A 110 6.78 -14.73 9.81
CA THR A 110 5.33 -14.71 10.09
C THR A 110 4.81 -13.28 10.15
N GLN A 111 5.47 -12.40 10.91
CA GLN A 111 5.07 -11.02 11.04
C GLN A 111 5.09 -10.28 9.70
N VAL A 112 6.17 -10.43 8.92
CA VAL A 112 6.29 -9.78 7.61
C VAL A 112 5.23 -10.28 6.64
N LEU A 113 5.01 -11.60 6.55
CA LEU A 113 3.99 -12.17 5.68
C LEU A 113 2.58 -11.75 6.09
N ASN A 114 2.27 -11.73 7.39
CA ASN A 114 0.97 -11.28 7.85
C ASN A 114 0.69 -9.84 7.43
N VAL A 115 1.63 -8.91 7.69
CA VAL A 115 1.44 -7.48 7.38
C VAL A 115 1.47 -7.22 5.87
N ASN A 116 2.47 -7.77 5.15
CA ASN A 116 2.74 -7.35 3.78
C ASN A 116 1.94 -8.14 2.73
N LEU A 117 1.41 -9.32 3.09
CA LEU A 117 0.77 -10.23 2.15
C LEU A 117 -0.61 -10.70 2.62
N VAL A 118 -0.70 -11.38 3.78
CA VAL A 118 -1.95 -12.04 4.17
C VAL A 118 -3.04 -11.02 4.48
N SER A 119 -2.72 -9.94 5.21
CA SER A 119 -3.68 -8.86 5.45
C SER A 119 -4.18 -8.22 4.16
N THR A 120 -3.31 -8.11 3.15
CA THR A 120 -3.68 -7.54 1.84
C THR A 120 -4.63 -8.43 1.04
N ALA A 121 -4.67 -9.73 1.33
CA ALA A 121 -5.67 -10.65 0.79
C ALA A 121 -7.00 -10.61 1.58
N LEU A 122 -6.91 -10.55 2.91
CA LEU A 122 -8.07 -10.67 3.78
C LEU A 122 -8.92 -9.38 3.83
N ILE A 123 -8.31 -8.20 3.75
CA ILE A 123 -9.04 -6.92 3.77
C ILE A 123 -10.02 -6.82 2.58
N PRO A 124 -9.61 -6.96 1.31
CA PRO A 124 -10.55 -6.91 0.19
C PRO A 124 -11.58 -8.05 0.23
N ARG A 125 -11.19 -9.25 0.69
CA ARG A 125 -12.15 -10.34 0.91
C ARG A 125 -13.26 -9.92 1.86
N ALA A 126 -12.92 -9.28 2.98
CA ALA A 126 -13.87 -8.84 3.99
C ALA A 126 -14.72 -7.63 3.55
N LEU A 127 -14.24 -6.82 2.59
CA LEU A 127 -14.89 -5.61 2.07
C LEU A 127 -15.34 -5.76 0.61
N MET A 128 -15.49 -6.99 0.12
CA MET A 128 -15.80 -7.23 -1.29
C MET A 128 -17.15 -6.63 -1.70
N SER A 129 -18.17 -6.72 -0.87
CA SER A 129 -19.50 -6.15 -1.14
C SER A 129 -19.45 -4.65 -1.36
N GLU A 130 -18.65 -3.93 -0.57
CA GLU A 130 -18.49 -2.48 -0.63
C GLU A 130 -17.66 -2.05 -1.86
N LEU A 131 -16.64 -2.85 -2.21
CA LEU A 131 -15.85 -2.66 -3.42
C LEU A 131 -16.67 -2.91 -4.68
N GLU A 132 -17.45 -4.01 -4.71
CA GLU A 132 -18.33 -4.37 -5.82
C GLU A 132 -19.42 -3.31 -6.05
N ALA A 133 -20.06 -2.83 -4.98
CA ALA A 133 -21.08 -1.77 -5.04
C ALA A 133 -20.54 -0.47 -5.64
N ALA A 134 -19.26 -0.18 -5.48
CA ALA A 134 -18.61 1.00 -6.05
C ALA A 134 -17.93 0.76 -7.42
N LYS A 135 -17.84 -0.49 -7.90
CA LYS A 135 -16.93 -0.90 -8.98
C LYS A 135 -15.50 -0.40 -8.68
N GLY A 136 -15.05 -0.66 -7.46
CA GLY A 136 -13.86 -0.07 -6.86
C GLY A 136 -12.55 -0.52 -7.49
N SER A 137 -11.47 0.12 -7.04
CA SER A 137 -10.10 -0.19 -7.45
C SER A 137 -9.24 -0.54 -6.24
N ILE A 138 -8.47 -1.62 -6.35
CA ILE A 138 -7.47 -2.03 -5.37
C ILE A 138 -6.09 -1.68 -5.92
N VAL A 139 -5.26 -1.00 -5.10
CA VAL A 139 -3.86 -0.74 -5.41
C VAL A 139 -2.99 -1.34 -4.32
N ASN A 140 -2.16 -2.30 -4.70
CA ASN A 140 -1.20 -2.95 -3.83
C ASN A 140 0.19 -2.33 -4.00
N VAL A 141 0.79 -1.84 -2.92
CA VAL A 141 2.14 -1.28 -2.95
C VAL A 141 3.15 -2.42 -2.77
N THR A 142 3.72 -2.86 -3.88
CA THR A 142 4.82 -3.84 -3.93
C THR A 142 6.17 -3.17 -3.64
N SER A 143 7.21 -3.49 -4.35
CA SER A 143 8.53 -2.87 -4.28
C SER A 143 9.41 -3.41 -5.40
N ILE A 144 10.39 -2.64 -5.84
CA ILE A 144 11.48 -3.14 -6.69
C ILE A 144 12.19 -4.35 -6.06
N ALA A 145 12.26 -4.41 -4.73
CA ALA A 145 12.85 -5.55 -4.02
C ALA A 145 12.08 -6.87 -4.21
N GLY A 146 10.84 -6.83 -4.72
CA GLY A 146 10.08 -8.03 -5.09
C GLY A 146 10.51 -8.65 -6.42
N SER A 147 11.18 -7.91 -7.30
CA SER A 147 11.60 -8.37 -8.64
C SER A 147 13.11 -8.54 -8.78
N ARG A 148 13.90 -7.98 -7.87
CA ARG A 148 15.37 -8.11 -7.86
C ARG A 148 15.92 -8.10 -6.44
N VAL A 149 17.15 -8.61 -6.27
CA VAL A 149 17.87 -8.49 -4.99
C VAL A 149 18.17 -7.02 -4.72
N HIS A 150 17.81 -6.58 -3.51
CA HIS A 150 18.02 -5.21 -3.07
C HIS A 150 18.97 -5.19 -1.85
N PRO A 151 20.00 -4.32 -1.83
CA PRO A 151 21.03 -4.36 -0.79
C PRO A 151 20.50 -4.06 0.62
N PHE A 152 19.41 -3.30 0.72
CA PHE A 152 18.86 -2.90 2.00
C PHE A 152 17.58 -3.64 2.41
N ALA A 153 16.90 -4.34 1.49
CA ALA A 153 15.66 -5.05 1.80
C ALA A 153 15.93 -6.43 2.39
N GLY A 154 15.32 -6.75 3.53
CA GLY A 154 15.39 -8.09 4.12
C GLY A 154 14.73 -9.15 3.24
N VAL A 155 15.15 -10.41 3.39
CA VAL A 155 14.67 -11.51 2.53
C VAL A 155 13.17 -11.73 2.68
N ALA A 156 12.61 -11.70 3.90
CA ALA A 156 11.18 -11.86 4.13
C ALA A 156 10.37 -10.74 3.46
N TYR A 157 10.86 -9.49 3.51
CA TYR A 157 10.25 -8.36 2.82
C TYR A 157 10.26 -8.58 1.30
N ALA A 158 11.42 -8.90 0.71
CA ALA A 158 11.54 -9.13 -0.73
C ALA A 158 10.58 -10.23 -1.21
N ALA A 159 10.58 -11.38 -0.51
CA ALA A 159 9.68 -12.48 -0.80
C ALA A 159 8.20 -12.09 -0.68
N SER A 160 7.82 -11.32 0.37
CA SER A 160 6.45 -10.85 0.55
C SER A 160 5.99 -9.93 -0.59
N LYS A 161 6.88 -9.06 -1.10
CA LYS A 161 6.56 -8.13 -2.19
C LYS A 161 6.47 -8.83 -3.56
N ALA A 162 7.29 -9.85 -3.80
CA ALA A 162 7.16 -10.72 -4.96
C ALA A 162 5.82 -11.49 -4.93
N ALA A 163 5.47 -12.07 -3.78
CA ALA A 163 4.20 -12.76 -3.59
C ALA A 163 2.99 -11.82 -3.76
N LEU A 164 3.08 -10.55 -3.29
CA LEU A 164 2.03 -9.56 -3.45
C LEU A 164 1.80 -9.19 -4.92
N ALA A 165 2.85 -9.13 -5.75
CA ALA A 165 2.71 -8.93 -7.19
C ALA A 165 1.93 -10.10 -7.84
N SER A 166 2.22 -11.34 -7.44
CA SER A 166 1.45 -12.52 -7.88
C SER A 166 0.00 -12.48 -7.40
N LEU A 167 -0.22 -12.21 -6.10
CA LEU A 167 -1.56 -12.08 -5.51
C LEU A 167 -2.40 -11.01 -6.23
N THR A 168 -1.78 -9.91 -6.66
CA THR A 168 -2.48 -8.85 -7.40
C THR A 168 -3.06 -9.37 -8.71
N ARG A 169 -2.36 -10.23 -9.44
CA ARG A 169 -2.87 -10.84 -10.67
C ARG A 169 -4.04 -11.79 -10.41
N GLU A 170 -3.96 -12.59 -9.34
CA GLU A 170 -5.08 -13.46 -8.93
C GLU A 170 -6.31 -12.62 -8.54
N MET A 171 -6.13 -11.54 -7.76
CA MET A 171 -7.21 -10.60 -7.45
C MET A 171 -7.82 -10.00 -8.70
N ALA A 172 -7.00 -9.57 -9.66
CA ALA A 172 -7.47 -8.98 -10.90
C ALA A 172 -8.31 -9.97 -11.72
N HIS A 173 -7.91 -11.24 -11.76
CA HIS A 173 -8.64 -12.30 -12.44
C HIS A 173 -9.99 -12.57 -11.76
N GLU A 174 -9.98 -12.80 -10.45
CA GLU A 174 -11.17 -13.17 -9.70
C GLU A 174 -12.16 -11.99 -9.56
N PHE A 175 -11.67 -10.81 -9.18
CA PHE A 175 -12.51 -9.67 -8.86
C PHE A 175 -12.96 -8.88 -10.11
N GLY A 176 -12.25 -9.04 -11.22
CA GLY A 176 -12.61 -8.43 -12.50
C GLY A 176 -14.03 -8.77 -12.95
N GLN A 177 -14.48 -10.01 -12.72
CA GLN A 177 -15.84 -10.46 -13.02
C GLN A 177 -16.91 -9.76 -12.15
N ARG A 178 -16.51 -9.18 -11.03
CA ARG A 178 -17.35 -8.37 -10.12
C ARG A 178 -17.26 -6.87 -10.38
N GLY A 179 -16.52 -6.48 -11.42
CA GLY A 179 -16.30 -5.08 -11.78
C GLY A 179 -15.28 -4.37 -10.88
N VAL A 180 -14.52 -5.10 -10.04
CA VAL A 180 -13.45 -4.57 -9.18
C VAL A 180 -12.11 -4.81 -9.84
N ARG A 181 -11.29 -3.75 -9.97
CA ARG A 181 -9.95 -3.83 -10.54
C ARG A 181 -8.90 -3.96 -9.43
N ALA A 182 -7.84 -4.70 -9.70
CA ALA A 182 -6.69 -4.79 -8.79
C ALA A 182 -5.40 -4.61 -9.58
N ASN A 183 -4.57 -3.64 -9.15
CA ASN A 183 -3.28 -3.36 -9.76
C ASN A 183 -2.22 -3.19 -8.67
N ALA A 184 -0.95 -3.28 -9.05
CA ALA A 184 0.18 -3.05 -8.19
C ALA A 184 1.00 -1.85 -8.66
N ILE A 185 1.70 -1.23 -7.74
CA ILE A 185 2.79 -0.31 -8.01
C ILE A 185 4.05 -0.81 -7.34
N ALA A 186 5.21 -0.69 -8.02
CA ALA A 186 6.51 -1.11 -7.53
C ALA A 186 7.44 0.12 -7.36
N PRO A 187 7.39 0.80 -6.19
CA PRO A 187 8.31 1.89 -5.92
C PRO A 187 9.77 1.40 -5.82
N GLY A 188 10.70 2.25 -6.25
CA GLY A 188 12.13 2.12 -5.97
C GLY A 188 12.53 2.95 -4.75
N GLU A 189 13.65 3.71 -4.92
CA GLU A 189 14.17 4.60 -3.89
C GLU A 189 13.33 5.88 -3.83
N ILE A 190 12.45 5.96 -2.86
CA ILE A 190 11.55 7.11 -2.63
C ILE A 190 11.99 7.89 -1.40
N GLU A 191 12.03 9.21 -1.49
CA GLU A 191 12.39 10.11 -0.40
C GLU A 191 11.40 9.99 0.76
N THR A 192 11.76 9.19 1.73
CA THR A 192 10.95 8.93 2.94
C THR A 192 11.86 8.85 4.17
N SER A 193 11.28 8.94 5.35
CA SER A 193 12.01 8.82 6.61
C SER A 193 12.60 7.41 6.88
N ILE A 194 12.45 6.47 5.93
CA ILE A 194 12.87 5.06 6.10
C ILE A 194 14.15 4.74 5.31
N LEU A 195 14.71 5.70 4.58
CA LEU A 195 15.91 5.47 3.78
C LEU A 195 17.06 4.92 4.63
N SER A 196 17.75 3.94 4.08
CA SER A 196 18.93 3.34 4.70
C SER A 196 20.18 4.17 4.41
N PRO A 197 21.18 4.20 5.31
CA PRO A 197 22.50 4.74 4.96
C PRO A 197 23.03 4.08 3.67
N GLY A 198 23.67 4.85 2.80
CA GLY A 198 24.17 4.37 1.49
C GLY A 198 23.13 4.42 0.36
N THR A 199 21.93 4.97 0.60
CA THR A 199 20.92 5.11 -0.46
C THR A 199 21.35 6.09 -1.55
N ASP A 200 22.08 7.17 -1.21
CA ASP A 200 22.53 8.16 -2.18
C ASP A 200 23.53 7.54 -3.17
N GLU A 201 24.45 6.71 -2.69
CA GLU A 201 25.41 5.97 -3.52
C GLU A 201 24.68 4.95 -4.40
N LEU A 202 23.69 4.26 -3.87
CA LEU A 202 22.85 3.33 -4.64
C LEU A 202 22.11 4.06 -5.76
N VAL A 203 21.50 5.20 -5.47
CA VAL A 203 20.79 6.04 -6.45
C VAL A 203 21.74 6.52 -7.54
N ALA A 204 22.93 6.97 -7.16
CA ALA A 204 23.94 7.42 -8.13
C ALA A 204 24.45 6.28 -9.02
N ALA A 205 24.51 5.05 -8.52
CA ALA A 205 25.03 3.88 -9.23
C ALA A 205 23.96 3.19 -10.10
N GLU A 206 22.75 2.98 -9.55
CA GLU A 206 21.79 2.04 -10.11
C GLU A 206 20.49 2.69 -10.64
N VAL A 207 20.15 3.92 -10.25
CA VAL A 207 18.94 4.58 -10.75
C VAL A 207 19.26 5.39 -12.01
N PRO A 208 18.72 5.05 -13.20
CA PRO A 208 18.98 5.82 -14.43
C PRO A 208 18.66 7.31 -14.33
N MET A 209 17.57 7.68 -13.62
CA MET A 209 17.20 9.08 -13.42
C MET A 209 18.05 9.82 -12.38
N ARG A 210 19.00 9.14 -11.70
CA ARG A 210 20.00 9.71 -10.77
C ARG A 210 19.40 10.57 -9.65
N ARG A 211 18.19 10.27 -9.23
CA ARG A 211 17.54 10.95 -8.11
C ARG A 211 16.60 10.00 -7.36
N LEU A 212 16.28 10.34 -6.14
CA LEU A 212 15.15 9.75 -5.42
C LEU A 212 13.83 10.12 -6.12
N GLY A 213 12.85 9.22 -6.05
CA GLY A 213 11.47 9.56 -6.37
C GLY A 213 10.82 10.30 -5.19
N GLU A 214 9.89 11.18 -5.48
CA GLU A 214 9.11 11.85 -4.45
C GLU A 214 7.88 11.01 -4.06
N PRO A 215 7.46 11.00 -2.77
CA PRO A 215 6.23 10.33 -2.35
C PRO A 215 5.00 10.77 -3.15
N ARG A 216 4.97 12.03 -3.63
CA ARG A 216 3.91 12.56 -4.46
C ARG A 216 3.85 11.88 -5.83
N GLU A 217 4.98 11.57 -6.45
CA GLU A 217 5.02 10.89 -7.76
C GLU A 217 4.37 9.50 -7.66
N VAL A 218 4.58 8.82 -6.53
CA VAL A 218 3.91 7.54 -6.23
C VAL A 218 2.42 7.74 -5.99
N ALA A 219 2.03 8.76 -5.23
CA ALA A 219 0.63 9.07 -4.93
C ALA A 219 -0.18 9.40 -6.19
N GLU A 220 0.40 10.12 -7.16
CA GLU A 220 -0.26 10.44 -8.44
C GLU A 220 -0.56 9.16 -9.25
N THR A 221 0.35 8.19 -9.25
CA THR A 221 0.11 6.89 -9.91
C THR A 221 -0.98 6.08 -9.18
N ILE A 222 -1.00 6.10 -7.84
CA ILE A 222 -2.09 5.48 -7.06
C ILE A 222 -3.42 6.15 -7.42
N TYR A 223 -3.47 7.47 -7.49
CA TYR A 223 -4.67 8.21 -7.86
C TYR A 223 -5.15 7.84 -9.26
N PHE A 224 -4.26 7.81 -10.25
CA PHE A 224 -4.56 7.39 -11.60
C PHE A 224 -5.19 6.00 -11.62
N LEU A 225 -4.60 5.02 -10.91
CA LEU A 225 -5.12 3.65 -10.84
C LEU A 225 -6.48 3.54 -10.13
N CYS A 226 -6.82 4.50 -9.27
CA CYS A 226 -8.11 4.54 -8.57
C CYS A 226 -9.20 5.31 -9.33
N THR A 227 -8.90 5.87 -10.50
CA THR A 227 -9.82 6.74 -11.26
C THR A 227 -10.15 6.18 -12.64
N GLU A 228 -11.12 6.81 -13.31
CA GLU A 228 -11.68 6.39 -14.59
C GLU A 228 -10.64 6.25 -15.72
N PRO A 229 -9.63 7.13 -15.87
CA PRO A 229 -8.61 7.00 -16.92
C PRO A 229 -7.88 5.64 -16.94
N SER A 230 -7.90 4.88 -15.83
CA SER A 230 -7.33 3.53 -15.74
C SER A 230 -8.38 2.41 -15.82
N SER A 231 -9.60 2.70 -16.30
CA SER A 231 -10.74 1.77 -16.26
C SER A 231 -10.50 0.42 -16.95
N TYR A 232 -9.57 0.35 -17.89
CA TYR A 232 -9.21 -0.90 -18.59
C TYR A 232 -7.84 -1.48 -18.14
N ILE A 233 -7.25 -0.92 -17.07
CA ILE A 233 -6.01 -1.45 -16.47
C ILE A 233 -6.38 -2.35 -15.30
N ASN A 234 -6.07 -3.65 -15.42
CA ASN A 234 -6.35 -4.66 -14.40
C ASN A 234 -5.24 -5.72 -14.41
N GLY A 235 -4.68 -6.05 -13.25
CA GLY A 235 -3.57 -7.02 -13.08
C GLY A 235 -2.18 -6.46 -13.41
N ALA A 236 -2.05 -5.17 -13.68
CA ALA A 236 -0.76 -4.55 -13.99
C ALA A 236 0.08 -4.30 -12.73
N GLU A 237 1.40 -4.33 -12.89
CA GLU A 237 2.36 -3.79 -11.92
C GLU A 237 3.12 -2.63 -12.58
N ILE A 238 2.95 -1.42 -12.05
CA ILE A 238 3.59 -0.20 -12.58
C ILE A 238 4.82 0.13 -11.75
N HIS A 239 5.98 0.14 -12.40
CA HIS A 239 7.25 0.50 -11.78
C HIS A 239 7.39 2.02 -11.64
N ILE A 240 7.64 2.49 -10.40
CA ILE A 240 7.87 3.90 -10.06
C ILE A 240 9.23 4.00 -9.38
N ASN A 241 10.30 3.82 -10.16
CA ASN A 241 11.65 3.59 -9.64
C ASN A 241 12.76 4.24 -10.47
N GLY A 242 12.43 5.23 -11.29
CA GLY A 242 13.43 5.95 -12.10
C GLY A 242 14.20 5.08 -13.10
N GLY A 243 13.62 3.94 -13.50
CA GLY A 243 14.25 2.98 -14.40
C GLY A 243 15.15 1.95 -13.71
N GLN A 244 15.20 1.89 -12.38
CA GLN A 244 16.07 0.98 -11.62
C GLN A 244 15.82 -0.52 -11.92
N HIS A 245 14.70 -0.87 -12.57
CA HIS A 245 14.31 -2.25 -12.88
C HIS A 245 14.75 -2.75 -14.26
N VAL A 246 15.33 -1.89 -15.10
CA VAL A 246 15.81 -2.22 -16.47
C VAL A 246 17.31 -2.29 -16.55
#